data_54019e19ccbea6d4c1a39553e4c60301
#
_entry.id   54019e19ccbea6d4c1a39553e4c60301
#
_cell.length_a   1.000
_cell.length_b   1.000
_cell.length_c   1.000
_cell.angle_alpha   90.00
_cell.angle_beta   90.00
_cell.angle_gamma   90.00
#
_symmetry.space_group_name_H-M   'P 1'
#
loop_
_entity.id
_entity.type
_entity.pdbx_description
1 polymer ?
#
loop_
_entity_poly.entity_id
_entity_poly.type
_entity_poly.pdbx_seq_one_letter_code
_entity_poly.pdbx_strand_id
1 'polypeptide(L)'
;IRLMNTLKDREKSFEKKFANDQEAAFKINAKRNKLLGAWVGGILKYDEEKKKNYIVEIIKADFQEAGDEDVFKKIKKDLEGKNIQDNEIRQKMSEFLETAKKEI
;
A
#
# COMPACT_ATOMS: atom_id res chain seq x y z
N ILE A 1 31.46 24.77 18.27
CA ILE A 1 31.10 23.52 18.94
C ILE A 1 29.63 23.19 18.72
N ARG A 2 28.75 24.15 18.92
CA ARG A 2 27.31 23.96 18.66
C ARG A 2 27.02 23.65 17.19
N LEU A 3 27.75 24.33 16.29
CA LEU A 3 27.60 24.09 14.85
C LEU A 3 27.98 22.68 14.47
N MET A 4 29.05 22.15 15.06
CA MET A 4 29.47 20.77 14.81
C MET A 4 28.45 19.76 15.35
N ASN A 5 27.95 20.01 16.55
CA ASN A 5 26.92 19.16 17.15
C ASN A 5 25.62 19.18 16.32
N THR A 6 25.26 20.37 15.82
CA THR A 6 24.07 20.51 14.99
C THR A 6 24.22 19.75 13.68
N LEU A 7 25.43 19.76 13.09
CA LEU A 7 25.71 18.99 11.87
C LEU A 7 25.62 17.50 12.10
N LYS A 8 26.23 17.03 13.22
CA LYS A 8 26.15 15.63 13.59
C LYS A 8 24.71 15.20 13.88
N ASP A 9 23.97 16.03 14.56
CA ASP A 9 22.57 15.77 14.84
C ASP A 9 21.76 15.71 13.55
N ARG A 10 22.06 16.56 12.58
CA ARG A 10 21.41 16.54 11.28
C ARG A 10 21.73 15.25 10.52
N GLU A 11 23.00 14.80 10.55
CA GLU A 11 23.39 13.57 9.92
C GLU A 11 22.64 12.37 10.52
N LYS A 12 22.61 12.30 11.85
CA LYS A 12 21.89 11.24 12.56
C LYS A 12 20.39 11.30 12.27
N SER A 13 19.84 12.49 12.27
CA SER A 13 18.42 12.68 11.96
C SER A 13 18.12 12.28 10.52
N PHE A 14 19.03 12.59 9.61
CA PHE A 14 18.88 12.22 8.21
C PHE A 14 18.88 10.71 8.02
N GLU A 15 19.81 10.01 8.67
CA GLU A 15 19.89 8.55 8.61
C GLU A 15 18.64 7.90 9.21
N LYS A 16 18.20 8.36 10.36
CA LYS A 16 16.96 7.88 10.98
C LYS A 16 15.75 8.12 10.09
N LYS A 17 15.69 9.30 9.50
CA LYS A 17 14.59 9.66 8.61
C LYS A 17 14.55 8.72 7.41
N PHE A 18 15.71 8.42 6.83
CA PHE A 18 15.80 7.51 5.69
C PHE A 18 15.31 6.11 6.04
N ALA A 19 15.77 5.58 7.17
CA ALA A 19 15.33 4.26 7.65
C ALA A 19 13.84 4.26 7.98
N ASN A 20 13.36 5.30 8.65
CA ASN A 20 11.95 5.45 8.98
C ASN A 20 11.09 5.61 7.74
N ASP A 21 11.60 6.29 6.70
CA ASP A 21 10.88 6.45 5.45
C ASP A 21 10.67 5.11 4.75
N GLN A 22 11.66 4.22 4.78
CA GLN A 22 11.52 2.88 4.22
C GLN A 22 10.50 2.03 4.99
N GLU A 23 10.55 2.08 6.32
CA GLU A 23 9.57 1.41 7.16
C GLU A 23 8.18 2.00 6.93
N ALA A 24 8.07 3.32 6.87
CA ALA A 24 6.82 3.99 6.63
C ALA A 24 6.26 3.60 5.26
N ALA A 25 7.09 3.56 4.23
CA ALA A 25 6.66 3.15 2.90
C ALA A 25 6.12 1.72 2.90
N PHE A 26 6.79 0.81 3.60
CA PHE A 26 6.32 -0.56 3.74
C PHE A 26 4.97 -0.63 4.45
N LYS A 27 4.83 0.09 5.55
CA LYS A 27 3.58 0.12 6.31
C LYS A 27 2.44 0.75 5.51
N ILE A 28 2.75 1.82 4.79
CA ILE A 28 1.77 2.49 3.93
C ILE A 28 1.27 1.54 2.85
N ASN A 29 2.17 0.85 2.17
CA ASN A 29 1.79 -0.09 1.12
C ASN A 29 1.01 -1.28 1.67
N ALA A 30 1.40 -1.81 2.82
CA ALA A 30 0.68 -2.89 3.47
C ALA A 30 -0.74 -2.47 3.85
N LYS A 31 -0.89 -1.27 4.38
CA LYS A 31 -2.20 -0.72 4.74
C LYS A 31 -3.06 -0.49 3.51
N ARG A 32 -2.47 0.08 2.45
CA ARG A 32 -3.16 0.26 1.18
C ARG A 32 -3.67 -1.07 0.63
N ASN A 33 -2.82 -2.09 0.64
CA ASN A 33 -3.17 -3.41 0.12
C ASN A 33 -4.27 -4.05 0.95
N LYS A 34 -4.27 -3.84 2.26
CA LYS A 34 -5.33 -4.32 3.13
C LYS A 34 -6.66 -3.65 2.80
N LEU A 35 -6.65 -2.34 2.60
CA LEU A 35 -7.85 -1.59 2.23
C LEU A 35 -8.38 -2.03 0.87
N LEU A 36 -7.49 -2.24 -0.10
CA LEU A 36 -7.88 -2.74 -1.41
C LEU A 36 -8.49 -4.12 -1.33
N GLY A 37 -7.89 -5.01 -0.55
CA GLY A 37 -8.42 -6.36 -0.37
C GLY A 37 -9.81 -6.36 0.25
N ALA A 38 -10.05 -5.49 1.23
CA ALA A 38 -11.35 -5.36 1.84
C ALA A 38 -12.38 -4.82 0.85
N TRP A 39 -12.01 -3.84 0.03
CA TRP A 39 -12.90 -3.28 -0.99
C TRP A 39 -13.27 -4.31 -2.04
N VAL A 40 -12.28 -5.00 -2.60
CA VAL A 40 -12.51 -6.04 -3.61
C VAL A 40 -13.30 -7.19 -3.01
N GLY A 41 -12.93 -7.62 -1.81
CA GLY A 41 -13.64 -8.69 -1.11
C GLY A 41 -15.09 -8.34 -0.85
N GLY A 42 -15.38 -7.07 -0.57
CA GLY A 42 -16.75 -6.60 -0.42
C GLY A 42 -17.55 -6.69 -1.73
N ILE A 43 -16.93 -6.32 -2.85
CA ILE A 43 -17.56 -6.42 -4.17
C ILE A 43 -17.84 -7.89 -4.51
N LEU A 44 -16.88 -8.77 -4.23
CA LEU A 44 -16.99 -10.20 -4.53
C LEU A 44 -17.80 -10.98 -3.47
N LYS A 45 -18.25 -10.28 -2.44
CA LYS A 45 -19.04 -10.85 -1.33
C LYS A 45 -18.30 -11.98 -0.60
N TYR A 46 -17.00 -11.77 -0.38
CA TYR A 46 -16.19 -12.69 0.39
C TYR A 46 -16.49 -12.58 1.88
N ASP A 47 -16.40 -13.71 2.59
CA ASP A 47 -16.46 -13.70 4.06
C ASP A 47 -15.12 -13.18 4.63
N GLU A 48 -15.02 -13.09 5.95
CA GLU A 48 -13.84 -12.56 6.62
C GLU A 48 -12.59 -13.36 6.32
N GLU A 49 -12.70 -14.68 6.27
CA GLU A 49 -11.56 -15.55 6.01
C GLU A 49 -11.07 -15.39 4.58
N LYS A 50 -11.98 -15.37 3.62
CA LYS A 50 -11.63 -15.15 2.21
C LYS A 50 -11.04 -13.79 1.97
N LYS A 51 -11.54 -12.76 2.66
CA LYS A 51 -10.97 -11.41 2.58
C LYS A 51 -9.53 -11.40 3.07
N LYS A 52 -9.25 -12.05 4.18
CA LYS A 52 -7.88 -12.16 4.71
C LYS A 52 -6.95 -12.84 3.72
N ASN A 53 -7.41 -13.93 3.13
CA ASN A 53 -6.63 -14.65 2.13
C ASN A 53 -6.39 -13.79 0.89
N TYR A 54 -7.40 -13.06 0.47
CA TYR A 54 -7.29 -12.16 -0.67
C TYR A 54 -6.29 -11.03 -0.42
N ILE A 55 -6.31 -10.46 0.78
CA ILE A 55 -5.33 -9.44 1.19
C ILE A 55 -3.91 -9.99 1.08
N VAL A 56 -3.69 -11.21 1.53
CA VAL A 56 -2.38 -11.88 1.42
C VAL A 56 -1.98 -12.01 -0.06
N GLU A 57 -2.91 -12.38 -0.93
CA GLU A 57 -2.65 -12.48 -2.36
C GLU A 57 -2.23 -11.14 -2.96
N ILE A 58 -2.87 -10.05 -2.56
CA ILE A 58 -2.51 -8.70 -3.02
C ILE A 58 -1.11 -8.34 -2.55
N ILE A 59 -0.79 -8.62 -1.28
CA ILE A 59 0.54 -8.36 -0.73
C ILE A 59 1.61 -9.13 -1.50
N LYS A 60 1.34 -10.40 -1.81
CA LYS A 60 2.27 -11.20 -2.61
C LYS A 60 2.46 -10.65 -4.02
N ALA A 61 1.38 -10.19 -4.65
CA ALA A 61 1.46 -9.58 -5.97
C ALA A 61 2.31 -8.31 -5.94
N ASP A 62 2.18 -7.51 -4.88
CA ASP A 62 2.94 -6.27 -4.72
C ASP A 62 4.44 -6.53 -4.59
N PHE A 63 4.84 -7.69 -4.09
CA PHE A 63 6.25 -8.04 -3.95
C PHE A 63 6.90 -8.58 -5.23
N GLN A 64 6.11 -8.95 -6.23
CA GLN A 64 6.65 -9.57 -7.44
C GLN A 64 7.43 -8.61 -8.32
N GLU A 65 6.97 -7.37 -8.43
CA GLU A 65 7.64 -6.34 -9.22
C GLU A 65 7.59 -5.00 -8.46
N ALA A 66 8.55 -4.15 -8.76
CA ALA A 66 8.52 -2.78 -8.27
C ALA A 66 7.39 -2.01 -8.94
N GLY A 67 6.53 -1.38 -8.15
CA GLY A 67 5.43 -0.58 -8.65
C GLY A 67 4.07 -1.22 -8.45
N ASP A 68 3.02 -0.52 -8.87
CA ASP A 68 1.64 -0.89 -8.54
C ASP A 68 0.94 -1.66 -9.67
N GLU A 69 1.61 -1.89 -10.79
CA GLU A 69 0.98 -2.50 -11.95
C GLU A 69 0.54 -3.94 -11.69
N ASP A 70 1.32 -4.71 -10.94
CA ASP A 70 0.94 -6.10 -10.62
C ASP A 70 -0.31 -6.14 -9.76
N VAL A 71 -0.44 -5.22 -8.80
CA VAL A 71 -1.63 -5.11 -7.96
C VAL A 71 -2.82 -4.72 -8.81
N PHE A 72 -2.64 -3.76 -9.71
CA PHE A 72 -3.71 -3.31 -10.61
C PHE A 72 -4.19 -4.47 -11.51
N LYS A 73 -3.26 -5.19 -12.12
CA LYS A 73 -3.59 -6.30 -13.01
C LYS A 73 -4.35 -7.41 -12.28
N LYS A 74 -3.92 -7.72 -11.07
CA LYS A 74 -4.57 -8.73 -10.25
C LYS A 74 -6.01 -8.33 -9.93
N ILE A 75 -6.21 -7.10 -9.48
CA ILE A 75 -7.54 -6.61 -9.12
C ILE A 75 -8.44 -6.55 -10.35
N LYS A 76 -7.92 -6.08 -11.48
CA LYS A 76 -8.67 -6.02 -12.73
C LYS A 76 -9.16 -7.40 -13.14
N LYS A 77 -8.27 -8.39 -13.06
CA LYS A 77 -8.63 -9.77 -13.40
C LYS A 77 -9.71 -10.32 -12.47
N ASP A 78 -9.55 -10.07 -11.18
CA ASP A 78 -10.48 -10.60 -10.18
C ASP A 78 -11.85 -9.93 -10.23
N LEU A 79 -11.91 -8.69 -10.71
CA LEU A 79 -13.15 -7.94 -10.84
C LEU A 79 -13.79 -8.05 -12.24
N GLU A 80 -13.28 -8.92 -13.11
CA GLU A 80 -13.88 -9.15 -14.41
C GLU A 80 -15.36 -9.53 -14.26
N GLY A 81 -16.21 -8.92 -15.06
CA GLY A 81 -17.64 -9.19 -15.02
C GLY A 81 -18.41 -8.44 -13.96
N LYS A 82 -17.76 -7.61 -13.17
CA LYS A 82 -18.41 -6.83 -12.11
C LYS A 82 -18.70 -5.38 -12.50
N ASN A 83 -18.46 -5.01 -13.76
CA ASN A 83 -18.69 -3.64 -14.28
C ASN A 83 -17.83 -2.58 -13.56
N ILE A 84 -16.64 -2.97 -13.09
CA ILE A 84 -15.72 -2.04 -12.47
C ILE A 84 -14.72 -1.60 -13.55
N GLN A 85 -14.59 -0.29 -13.72
CA GLN A 85 -13.73 0.28 -14.75
C GLN A 85 -12.28 0.42 -14.24
N ASP A 86 -11.33 0.43 -15.18
CA ASP A 86 -9.92 0.54 -14.84
C ASP A 86 -9.61 1.80 -14.03
N ASN A 87 -10.19 2.94 -14.42
CA ASN A 87 -9.95 4.18 -13.70
C ASN A 87 -10.53 4.16 -12.29
N GLU A 88 -11.60 3.41 -12.05
CA GLU A 88 -12.15 3.24 -10.72
C GLU A 88 -11.18 2.47 -9.83
N ILE A 89 -10.56 1.41 -10.36
CA ILE A 89 -9.55 0.65 -9.63
C ILE A 89 -8.36 1.56 -9.29
N ARG A 90 -7.87 2.31 -10.27
CA ARG A 90 -6.74 3.22 -10.06
C ARG A 90 -7.08 4.32 -9.06
N GLN A 91 -8.28 4.83 -9.10
CA GLN A 91 -8.75 5.84 -8.16
C GLN A 91 -8.75 5.28 -6.74
N LYS A 92 -9.25 4.06 -6.56
CA LYS A 92 -9.26 3.42 -5.24
C LYS A 92 -7.85 3.14 -4.73
N MET A 93 -6.95 2.73 -5.61
CA MET A 93 -5.55 2.54 -5.24
C MET A 93 -4.95 3.85 -4.71
N SER A 94 -5.22 4.95 -5.40
CA SER A 94 -4.73 6.27 -4.99
C SER A 94 -5.38 6.73 -3.68
N GLU A 95 -6.69 6.59 -3.55
CA GLU A 95 -7.43 6.98 -2.34
C GLU A 95 -6.93 6.21 -1.12
N PHE A 96 -6.77 4.90 -1.27
CA PHE A 96 -6.32 4.07 -0.15
C PHE A 96 -4.88 4.33 0.20
N LEU A 97 -4.05 4.69 -0.78
CA LEU A 97 -2.68 5.10 -0.51
C LEU A 97 -2.65 6.37 0.34
N GLU A 98 -3.45 7.36 -0.01
CA GLU A 98 -3.54 8.60 0.77
C GLU A 98 -4.10 8.35 2.17
N THR A 99 -5.10 7.49 2.28
CA THR A 99 -5.66 7.10 3.58
C THR A 99 -4.58 6.43 4.44
N ALA A 100 -3.81 5.53 3.85
CA ALA A 100 -2.74 4.83 4.56
C ALA A 100 -1.68 5.80 5.05
N LYS A 101 -1.33 6.80 4.24
CA LYS A 101 -0.36 7.84 4.64
C LYS A 101 -0.84 8.62 5.85
N LYS A 102 -2.12 8.91 5.92
CA LYS A 102 -2.70 9.67 7.04
C LYS A 102 -2.75 8.86 8.33
N GLU A 103 -2.85 7.55 8.24
CA GLU A 103 -2.96 6.68 9.42
C GLU A 103 -1.60 6.26 9.99
N ILE A 104 -0.52 6.59 9.31
CA ILE A 104 0.85 6.33 9.77
C ILE A 104 1.52 7.65 10.20
#